data_5dee6d3b09f52389f049b8f1c35ca07d
#
_entry.id   5dee6d3b09f52389f049b8f1c35ca07d
#
_cell.length_a   1.000
_cell.length_b   1.000
_cell.length_c   1.000
_cell.angle_alpha   90.00
_cell.angle_beta   90.00
_cell.angle_gamma   90.00
#
_symmetry.space_group_name_H-M   'P 1'
#
loop_
_entity.id
_entity.type
_entity.pdbx_description
1 polymer ?
#
loop_
_entity_poly.entity_id
_entity_poly.type
_entity_poly.pdbx_seq_one_letter_code
_entity_poly.pdbx_strand_id
1 'polypeptide(L)'
;MKPESNFKLKALIVGIDGEDKGFSINNLLTLAYIEDIKSASVQMHISLTDTVDGILSELSGMEPVYIEFEDNEGNNFNQNLMVYDIQGRVLQGSKSKGTLVCCSPDLINNASTKVSRRFGTGGGKTIDKIVKEDILEGLLETSRDIDARATKNTFSFISPYWSPFTMINYLASKSIPKEGGTKNASSGYAFYENADGYNFRAYDSFCDDTFKYKCIVGYEEPAEEKPDPQIIAVDAINIVENGDILMGLNIGSFNSKVMTFDMKDMGYKEYDFNIHKYYKSVPKLNGDVTLPKYFEKFKKNTVPTRIMSKVVDTALYTEGTFTKDLTKQLSQSSLREKLFYNKKVEIEFTGNILPRVGEIVELTTYRGKDRNLDTANSGIYVIGRIHREYVSSNDRMTTKMTLFTDSAGDVQATSQTLDNSAEDIVK
;
A
#
# COMPACT_ATOMS: atom_id res chain seq x y z
N MET A 1 -7.13 -37.86 1.19
CA MET A 1 -6.30 -37.22 2.23
C MET A 1 -6.84 -35.84 2.45
N LYS A 2 -7.02 -35.39 3.69
CA LYS A 2 -7.17 -33.91 3.91
C LYS A 2 -5.84 -33.28 3.52
N PRO A 3 -5.81 -32.19 2.74
CA PRO A 3 -4.56 -31.47 2.51
C PRO A 3 -3.98 -31.07 3.87
N GLU A 4 -2.67 -31.15 4.01
CA GLU A 4 -1.99 -30.68 5.21
C GLU A 4 -2.33 -29.21 5.47
N SER A 5 -2.52 -28.86 6.73
CA SER A 5 -2.78 -27.46 7.12
C SER A 5 -1.57 -26.61 6.73
N ASN A 6 -1.82 -25.49 6.06
CA ASN A 6 -0.79 -24.50 5.74
C ASN A 6 -0.73 -23.36 6.77
N PHE A 7 -1.37 -23.53 7.92
CA PHE A 7 -1.47 -22.55 9.00
C PHE A 7 -1.28 -23.22 10.35
N LYS A 8 -0.39 -22.67 11.16
CA LYS A 8 -0.15 -23.16 12.51
C LYS A 8 -0.16 -21.98 13.49
N LEU A 9 -1.23 -21.90 14.27
CA LEU A 9 -1.33 -20.89 15.33
C LEU A 9 -0.32 -21.22 16.43
N LYS A 10 0.59 -20.29 16.73
CA LYS A 10 1.57 -20.40 17.85
C LYS A 10 1.04 -19.75 19.11
N ALA A 11 0.50 -18.54 18.97
CA ALA A 11 -0.07 -17.79 20.08
C ALA A 11 -1.23 -16.90 19.60
N LEU A 12 -2.26 -16.82 20.42
CA LEU A 12 -3.31 -15.81 20.35
C LEU A 12 -3.62 -15.42 21.79
N ILE A 13 -3.11 -14.28 22.21
CA ILE A 13 -3.13 -13.82 23.60
C ILE A 13 -3.85 -12.48 23.66
N VAL A 14 -4.76 -12.34 24.60
CA VAL A 14 -5.47 -11.09 24.88
C VAL A 14 -5.15 -10.69 26.33
N GLY A 15 -4.69 -9.45 26.51
CA GLY A 15 -4.41 -8.90 27.85
C GLY A 15 -5.68 -8.35 28.47
N ILE A 16 -6.14 -8.92 29.60
CA ILE A 16 -7.34 -8.50 30.31
C ILE A 16 -6.96 -8.22 31.75
N ASP A 17 -7.21 -7.00 32.24
CA ASP A 17 -6.92 -6.56 33.58
C ASP A 17 -5.46 -6.81 34.03
N GLY A 18 -4.52 -6.78 33.11
CA GLY A 18 -3.10 -7.02 33.33
C GLY A 18 -2.70 -8.49 33.34
N GLU A 19 -3.61 -9.39 33.01
CA GLU A 19 -3.36 -10.83 32.85
C GLU A 19 -3.44 -11.23 31.37
N ASP A 20 -2.53 -12.08 30.94
CA ASP A 20 -2.50 -12.64 29.59
C ASP A 20 -3.40 -13.88 29.50
N LYS A 21 -4.44 -13.82 28.68
CA LYS A 21 -5.37 -14.94 28.45
C LYS A 21 -5.24 -15.45 27.02
N GLY A 22 -4.98 -16.74 26.85
CA GLY A 22 -4.71 -17.37 25.57
C GLY A 22 -5.91 -18.11 24.97
N PHE A 23 -6.10 -17.97 23.66
CA PHE A 23 -7.01 -18.80 22.87
C PHE A 23 -6.22 -19.88 22.13
N SER A 24 -6.78 -21.09 22.05
CA SER A 24 -6.21 -22.17 21.25
C SER A 24 -6.74 -22.16 19.82
N ILE A 25 -6.11 -22.91 18.93
CA ILE A 25 -6.60 -23.10 17.56
C ILE A 25 -8.04 -23.61 17.50
N ASN A 26 -8.48 -24.40 18.50
CA ASN A 26 -9.84 -24.90 18.57
C ASN A 26 -10.90 -23.82 18.84
N ASN A 27 -10.48 -22.68 19.37
CA ASN A 27 -11.34 -21.51 19.58
C ASN A 27 -11.46 -20.66 18.32
N LEU A 28 -10.48 -20.74 17.41
CA LEU A 28 -10.41 -19.92 16.22
C LEU A 28 -11.35 -20.44 15.13
N LEU A 29 -12.28 -19.61 14.67
CA LEU A 29 -13.18 -19.90 13.54
C LEU A 29 -12.63 -19.34 12.24
N THR A 30 -12.35 -18.05 12.23
CA THR A 30 -11.72 -17.35 11.10
C THR A 30 -10.75 -16.30 11.61
N LEU A 31 -9.71 -16.06 10.80
CA LEU A 31 -8.78 -14.97 11.00
C LEU A 31 -8.59 -14.28 9.67
N ALA A 32 -8.79 -12.97 9.62
CA ALA A 32 -8.53 -12.17 8.44
C ALA A 32 -7.58 -11.03 8.80
N TYR A 33 -6.40 -11.00 8.18
CA TYR A 33 -5.40 -9.92 8.31
C TYR A 33 -5.33 -9.10 7.05
N ILE A 34 -5.35 -7.78 7.19
CA ILE A 34 -5.46 -6.85 6.07
C ILE A 34 -4.38 -5.76 6.17
N GLU A 35 -3.60 -5.62 5.09
CA GLU A 35 -2.75 -4.46 4.80
C GLU A 35 -3.25 -3.74 3.56
N ASP A 36 -3.16 -2.41 3.54
CA ASP A 36 -3.55 -1.61 2.38
C ASP A 36 -2.65 -0.37 2.26
N ILE A 37 -2.08 -0.14 1.07
CA ILE A 37 -1.20 1.01 0.78
C ILE A 37 -1.90 2.37 0.95
N LYS A 38 -3.22 2.37 1.04
CA LYS A 38 -4.05 3.55 1.30
C LYS A 38 -4.47 3.69 2.77
N SER A 39 -4.09 2.73 3.61
CA SER A 39 -4.43 2.72 5.04
C SER A 39 -3.21 3.00 5.90
N ALA A 40 -3.38 3.92 6.85
CA ALA A 40 -2.36 4.21 7.86
C ALA A 40 -2.39 3.21 9.04
N SER A 41 -3.16 2.14 8.95
CA SER A 41 -3.22 1.10 9.98
C SER A 41 -3.53 -0.25 9.36
N VAL A 42 -2.84 -1.28 9.83
CA VAL A 42 -3.21 -2.68 9.58
C VAL A 42 -4.47 -3.01 10.35
N GLN A 43 -5.23 -3.99 9.86
CA GLN A 43 -6.46 -4.45 10.48
C GLN A 43 -6.46 -5.98 10.60
N MET A 44 -7.08 -6.48 11.65
CA MET A 44 -7.29 -7.92 11.83
C MET A 44 -8.67 -8.20 12.40
N HIS A 45 -9.36 -9.17 11.82
CA HIS A 45 -10.64 -9.67 12.29
C HIS A 45 -10.45 -11.11 12.76
N ILE A 46 -10.77 -11.39 14.01
CA ILE A 46 -10.57 -12.69 14.64
C ILE A 46 -11.92 -13.19 15.15
N SER A 47 -12.51 -14.14 14.44
CA SER A 47 -13.75 -14.76 14.88
C SER A 47 -13.45 -15.96 15.76
N LEU A 48 -14.01 -15.95 16.96
CA LEU A 48 -13.73 -16.91 18.01
C LEU A 48 -15.00 -17.61 18.48
N THR A 49 -14.82 -18.82 19.00
CA THR A 49 -15.82 -19.54 19.81
C THR A 49 -15.25 -19.82 21.18
N ASP A 50 -16.05 -19.64 22.20
CA ASP A 50 -15.65 -19.81 23.60
C ASP A 50 -16.82 -20.34 24.43
N THR A 51 -16.59 -20.58 25.72
CA THR A 51 -17.67 -20.83 26.68
C THR A 51 -18.41 -19.53 27.00
N VAL A 52 -19.64 -19.61 27.53
CA VAL A 52 -20.46 -18.43 27.90
C VAL A 52 -19.75 -17.56 28.92
N ASP A 53 -19.07 -18.19 29.89
CA ASP A 53 -18.32 -17.54 30.99
C ASP A 53 -16.81 -17.50 30.67
N GLY A 54 -16.42 -17.62 29.40
CA GLY A 54 -15.03 -17.61 28.94
C GLY A 54 -14.49 -16.21 28.67
N ILE A 55 -13.28 -16.18 28.12
CA ILE A 55 -12.50 -14.95 27.83
C ILE A 55 -13.32 -13.91 27.07
N LEU A 56 -14.14 -14.33 26.06
CA LEU A 56 -14.99 -13.41 25.32
C LEU A 56 -16.01 -12.66 26.17
N SER A 57 -16.38 -13.17 27.35
CA SER A 57 -17.32 -12.50 28.25
C SER A 57 -16.70 -11.35 29.04
N GLU A 58 -15.39 -11.38 29.20
CA GLU A 58 -14.63 -10.39 29.95
C GLU A 58 -14.16 -9.20 29.09
N LEU A 59 -14.23 -9.32 27.77
CA LEU A 59 -13.79 -8.27 26.87
C LEU A 59 -14.74 -7.08 26.87
N SER A 60 -14.17 -5.89 26.96
CA SER A 60 -14.86 -4.59 26.97
C SER A 60 -14.53 -3.71 25.77
N GLY A 61 -13.44 -4.02 25.03
CA GLY A 61 -12.79 -3.23 24.02
C GLY A 61 -11.54 -2.54 24.56
N MET A 62 -10.57 -2.27 23.71
CA MET A 62 -9.26 -1.69 24.03
C MET A 62 -8.26 -2.68 24.69
N GLU A 63 -8.52 -3.96 24.64
CA GLU A 63 -7.57 -4.97 25.08
C GLU A 63 -6.43 -5.14 24.06
N PRO A 64 -5.15 -5.24 24.51
CA PRO A 64 -4.05 -5.62 23.66
C PRO A 64 -4.17 -7.07 23.21
N VAL A 65 -3.86 -7.33 21.95
CA VAL A 65 -3.87 -8.65 21.32
C VAL A 65 -2.50 -8.93 20.73
N TYR A 66 -1.89 -10.02 21.16
CA TYR A 66 -0.71 -10.58 20.50
C TYR A 66 -1.13 -11.81 19.70
N ILE A 67 -0.73 -11.86 18.44
CA ILE A 67 -0.93 -13.01 17.59
C ILE A 67 0.38 -13.44 16.96
N GLU A 68 0.57 -14.76 16.88
CA GLU A 68 1.70 -15.38 16.23
C GLU A 68 1.26 -16.66 15.51
N PHE A 69 1.62 -16.79 14.25
CA PHE A 69 1.37 -17.98 13.46
C PHE A 69 2.49 -18.24 12.45
N GLU A 70 2.54 -19.46 11.96
CA GLU A 70 3.57 -19.98 11.06
C GLU A 70 2.90 -20.63 9.85
N ASP A 71 3.50 -20.45 8.67
CA ASP A 71 3.11 -21.20 7.47
C ASP A 71 3.77 -22.59 7.42
N ASN A 72 3.48 -23.36 6.36
CA ASN A 72 4.05 -24.70 6.15
C ASN A 72 5.54 -24.69 5.79
N GLU A 73 6.11 -23.54 5.43
CA GLU A 73 7.54 -23.37 5.16
C GLU A 73 8.34 -23.01 6.42
N GLY A 74 7.65 -22.74 7.53
CA GLY A 74 8.25 -22.34 8.80
C GLY A 74 8.49 -20.84 8.91
N ASN A 75 7.92 -20.04 8.01
CA ASN A 75 7.96 -18.59 8.14
C ASN A 75 7.04 -18.16 9.27
N ASN A 76 7.51 -17.25 10.11
CA ASN A 76 6.78 -16.77 11.26
C ASN A 76 6.20 -15.38 11.03
N PHE A 77 4.96 -15.18 11.45
CA PHE A 77 4.26 -13.90 11.43
C PHE A 77 3.74 -13.56 12.82
N ASN A 78 4.07 -12.38 13.30
CA ASN A 78 3.55 -11.90 14.58
C ASN A 78 3.10 -10.45 14.50
N GLN A 79 2.10 -10.09 15.30
CA GLN A 79 1.60 -8.71 15.41
C GLN A 79 1.09 -8.42 16.82
N ASN A 80 1.37 -7.19 17.26
CA ASN A 80 0.74 -6.58 18.44
C ASN A 80 -0.35 -5.63 17.97
N LEU A 81 -1.57 -5.90 18.34
CA LEU A 81 -2.75 -5.15 17.93
C LEU A 81 -3.57 -4.76 19.15
N MET A 82 -4.62 -3.99 18.92
CA MET A 82 -5.58 -3.61 19.97
C MET A 82 -7.00 -3.83 19.47
N VAL A 83 -7.84 -4.42 20.30
CA VAL A 83 -9.28 -4.56 20.02
C VAL A 83 -9.91 -3.17 20.08
N TYR A 84 -10.64 -2.79 19.05
CA TYR A 84 -11.41 -1.54 19.07
C TYR A 84 -12.91 -1.74 18.88
N ASP A 85 -13.32 -2.96 18.47
CA ASP A 85 -14.72 -3.33 18.35
C ASP A 85 -14.90 -4.85 18.57
N ILE A 86 -16.04 -5.25 19.09
CA ILE A 86 -16.44 -6.65 19.28
C ILE A 86 -17.78 -6.85 18.61
N GLN A 87 -17.76 -7.53 17.46
CA GLN A 87 -18.93 -7.68 16.61
C GLN A 87 -19.56 -9.07 16.72
N GLY A 88 -20.88 -9.11 16.51
CA GLY A 88 -21.62 -10.36 16.32
C GLY A 88 -21.57 -11.32 17.50
N ARG A 89 -21.52 -10.81 18.73
CA ARG A 89 -21.53 -11.68 19.92
C ARG A 89 -22.87 -12.44 20.02
N VAL A 90 -22.78 -13.76 19.86
CA VAL A 90 -23.94 -14.67 19.92
C VAL A 90 -23.74 -15.68 21.01
N LEU A 91 -24.72 -15.80 21.89
CA LEU A 91 -24.78 -16.81 22.94
C LEU A 91 -25.70 -17.96 22.49
N GLN A 92 -25.19 -19.18 22.45
CA GLN A 92 -25.93 -20.36 22.03
C GLN A 92 -25.68 -21.53 22.97
N GLY A 93 -26.59 -21.77 23.89
CA GLY A 93 -26.41 -22.76 24.95
C GLY A 93 -25.22 -22.40 25.85
N SER A 94 -24.27 -23.30 25.97
CA SER A 94 -23.04 -23.10 26.73
C SER A 94 -21.89 -22.46 25.94
N LYS A 95 -22.14 -22.05 24.69
CA LYS A 95 -21.11 -21.46 23.80
C LYS A 95 -21.39 -20.00 23.52
N SER A 96 -20.31 -19.22 23.46
CA SER A 96 -20.27 -17.84 22.98
C SER A 96 -19.48 -17.78 21.68
N LYS A 97 -19.92 -16.96 20.73
CA LYS A 97 -19.17 -16.62 19.52
C LYS A 97 -19.07 -15.12 19.41
N GLY A 98 -17.98 -14.61 18.87
CA GLY A 98 -17.79 -13.19 18.64
C GLY A 98 -16.63 -12.95 17.68
N THR A 99 -16.58 -11.77 17.08
CA THR A 99 -15.50 -11.34 16.21
C THR A 99 -14.81 -10.14 16.85
N LEU A 100 -13.53 -10.29 17.17
CA LEU A 100 -12.69 -9.18 17.59
C LEU A 100 -12.23 -8.42 16.35
N VAL A 101 -12.43 -7.13 16.35
CA VAL A 101 -11.94 -6.23 15.30
C VAL A 101 -10.78 -5.45 15.87
N CYS A 102 -9.58 -5.74 15.33
CA CYS A 102 -8.32 -5.24 15.87
C CYS A 102 -7.64 -4.31 14.85
N CYS A 103 -6.90 -3.36 15.37
CA CYS A 103 -6.06 -2.44 14.60
C CYS A 103 -4.70 -2.23 15.28
N SER A 104 -3.79 -1.54 14.60
CA SER A 104 -2.57 -1.05 15.23
C SER A 104 -2.91 -0.10 16.39
N PRO A 105 -2.22 -0.18 17.54
CA PRO A 105 -2.44 0.70 18.69
C PRO A 105 -2.38 2.18 18.34
N ASP A 106 -1.53 2.55 17.40
CA ASP A 106 -1.33 3.93 16.96
C ASP A 106 -2.56 4.53 16.27
N LEU A 107 -3.46 3.71 15.69
CA LEU A 107 -4.73 4.22 15.16
C LEU A 107 -5.61 4.80 16.26
N ILE A 108 -5.63 4.17 17.43
CA ILE A 108 -6.39 4.63 18.61
C ILE A 108 -5.74 5.91 19.16
N ASN A 109 -4.40 5.91 19.30
CA ASN A 109 -3.65 7.08 19.70
C ASN A 109 -3.87 8.26 18.74
N ASN A 110 -3.88 8.00 17.43
CA ASN A 110 -4.21 9.01 16.41
C ASN A 110 -5.61 9.58 16.56
N ALA A 111 -6.60 8.74 16.86
CA ALA A 111 -7.99 9.17 17.02
C ALA A 111 -8.19 10.07 18.24
N SER A 112 -7.48 9.78 19.33
CA SER A 112 -7.53 10.52 20.59
C SER A 112 -6.68 11.81 20.60
N THR A 113 -5.66 11.87 19.74
CA THR A 113 -4.70 12.98 19.69
C THR A 113 -5.13 14.04 18.68
N LYS A 114 -5.30 15.29 19.17
CA LYS A 114 -5.56 16.47 18.33
C LYS A 114 -4.54 17.56 18.63
N VAL A 115 -3.97 18.14 17.58
CA VAL A 115 -2.81 19.01 17.71
C VAL A 115 -3.05 20.36 17.07
N SER A 116 -2.81 21.44 17.87
CA SER A 116 -2.82 22.82 17.38
C SER A 116 -1.48 23.47 17.72
N ARG A 117 -0.46 23.20 16.93
CA ARG A 117 0.87 23.81 17.08
C ARG A 117 1.57 23.96 15.73
N ARG A 118 2.65 24.76 15.74
CA ARG A 118 3.52 24.95 14.58
C ARG A 118 4.55 23.81 14.47
N PHE A 119 4.77 23.34 13.24
CA PHE A 119 5.81 22.39 12.85
C PHE A 119 6.78 23.03 11.87
N GLY A 120 8.01 22.51 11.79
CA GLY A 120 9.03 23.00 10.85
C GLY A 120 9.64 24.35 11.23
N THR A 121 9.76 24.65 12.53
CA THR A 121 10.39 25.88 13.03
C THR A 121 11.91 25.84 12.91
N GLY A 122 12.54 27.00 12.79
CA GLY A 122 14.01 27.16 12.92
C GLY A 122 14.80 26.94 11.63
N GLY A 123 14.21 27.16 10.46
CA GLY A 123 14.98 27.31 9.22
C GLY A 123 15.22 26.02 8.43
N GLY A 124 14.40 24.96 8.62
CA GLY A 124 14.49 23.96 7.59
C GLY A 124 14.45 22.49 7.98
N LYS A 125 13.49 22.09 8.78
CA LYS A 125 13.23 20.66 8.92
C LYS A 125 12.55 20.14 7.66
N THR A 126 13.09 19.09 7.06
CA THR A 126 12.50 18.42 5.90
C THR A 126 11.22 17.69 6.29
N ILE A 127 10.31 17.46 5.33
CA ILE A 127 9.00 16.87 5.64
C ILE A 127 9.14 15.45 6.18
N ASP A 128 10.04 14.64 5.62
CA ASP A 128 10.33 13.29 6.13
C ASP A 128 10.69 13.27 7.61
N LYS A 129 11.50 14.24 8.06
CA LYS A 129 11.85 14.39 9.47
C LYS A 129 10.70 14.87 10.32
N ILE A 130 9.84 15.77 9.81
CA ILE A 130 8.64 16.17 10.53
C ILE A 130 7.72 14.96 10.73
N VAL A 131 7.53 14.14 9.68
CA VAL A 131 6.71 12.95 9.75
C VAL A 131 7.28 11.93 10.75
N LYS A 132 8.57 11.64 10.64
CA LYS A 132 9.22 10.64 11.49
C LYS A 132 9.35 11.11 12.93
N GLU A 133 10.13 12.20 13.14
CA GLU A 133 10.57 12.61 14.47
C GLU A 133 9.50 13.38 15.26
N ASP A 134 8.72 14.27 14.59
CA ASP A 134 7.77 15.12 15.29
C ASP A 134 6.39 14.46 15.43
N ILE A 135 5.95 13.67 14.44
CA ILE A 135 4.60 13.12 14.41
C ILE A 135 4.58 11.68 14.88
N LEU A 136 5.31 10.76 14.20
CA LEU A 136 5.25 9.33 14.55
C LEU A 136 5.97 9.05 15.87
N GLU A 137 7.22 9.49 16.03
CA GLU A 137 7.98 9.29 17.27
C GLU A 137 7.54 10.24 18.38
N GLY A 138 7.27 11.52 18.06
CA GLY A 138 7.04 12.54 19.08
C GLY A 138 5.60 12.73 19.54
N LEU A 139 4.58 12.45 18.71
CA LEU A 139 3.17 12.60 19.08
C LEU A 139 2.48 11.25 19.33
N LEU A 140 2.77 10.25 18.50
CA LEU A 140 2.17 8.94 18.63
C LEU A 140 3.00 8.01 19.51
N GLU A 141 4.28 8.35 19.75
CA GLU A 141 5.23 7.56 20.52
C GLU A 141 5.27 6.10 20.01
N THR A 142 5.21 5.95 18.68
CA THR A 142 5.11 4.62 18.07
C THR A 142 6.32 3.76 18.40
N SER A 143 6.07 2.49 18.68
CA SER A 143 7.09 1.45 18.80
C SER A 143 7.37 0.71 17.49
N ARG A 144 6.66 1.07 16.39
CA ARG A 144 6.80 0.46 15.08
C ARG A 144 8.01 1.02 14.35
N ASP A 145 8.62 0.21 13.49
CA ASP A 145 9.67 0.69 12.59
C ASP A 145 9.11 1.74 11.61
N ILE A 146 9.96 2.68 11.21
CA ILE A 146 9.57 3.80 10.35
C ILE A 146 10.53 3.90 9.17
N ASP A 147 10.08 3.55 7.97
CA ASP A 147 10.76 3.85 6.70
C ASP A 147 10.22 5.16 6.11
N ALA A 148 10.82 6.29 6.48
CA ALA A 148 10.52 7.59 5.91
C ALA A 148 11.57 7.99 4.89
N ARG A 149 11.24 7.88 3.59
CA ARG A 149 12.14 8.24 2.50
C ARG A 149 12.36 9.75 2.44
N ALA A 150 13.63 10.13 2.25
CA ALA A 150 14.07 11.53 2.34
C ALA A 150 13.34 12.47 1.36
N THR A 151 12.88 13.61 1.89
CA THR A 151 12.29 14.68 1.10
C THR A 151 13.30 15.79 0.83
N LYS A 152 13.17 16.44 -0.32
CA LYS A 152 14.03 17.56 -0.71
C LYS A 152 13.61 18.87 -0.05
N ASN A 153 12.32 19.03 0.15
CA ASN A 153 11.75 20.29 0.60
C ASN A 153 11.56 20.34 2.11
N THR A 154 11.81 21.51 2.64
CA THR A 154 11.44 21.90 3.99
C THR A 154 10.05 22.55 3.95
N PHE A 155 9.29 22.37 5.00
CA PHE A 155 7.94 22.93 5.08
C PHE A 155 7.61 23.34 6.50
N SER A 156 6.96 24.51 6.65
CA SER A 156 6.50 25.00 7.94
C SER A 156 5.00 25.20 7.89
N PHE A 157 4.26 24.65 8.85
CA PHE A 157 2.82 24.81 8.92
C PHE A 157 2.32 24.84 10.36
N ILE A 158 1.12 25.34 10.55
CA ILE A 158 0.39 25.25 11.82
C ILE A 158 -0.73 24.25 11.63
N SER A 159 -0.74 23.20 12.47
CA SER A 159 -1.81 22.22 12.47
C SER A 159 -3.09 22.84 13.06
N PRO A 160 -4.21 22.88 12.32
CA PRO A 160 -5.46 23.44 12.80
C PRO A 160 -6.30 22.38 13.52
N TYR A 161 -5.80 21.85 14.64
CA TYR A 161 -6.47 20.82 15.44
C TYR A 161 -6.69 19.50 14.69
N TRP A 162 -5.69 19.11 13.89
CA TRP A 162 -5.72 17.83 13.16
C TRP A 162 -5.16 16.68 13.99
N SER A 163 -5.59 15.47 13.62
CA SER A 163 -4.96 14.23 14.10
C SER A 163 -3.63 13.98 13.38
N PRO A 164 -2.71 13.22 13.99
CA PRO A 164 -1.40 12.88 13.43
C PRO A 164 -1.44 12.36 11.99
N PHE A 165 -2.27 11.35 11.70
CA PHE A 165 -2.36 10.78 10.34
C PHE A 165 -2.93 11.75 9.33
N THR A 166 -3.84 12.65 9.74
CA THR A 166 -4.32 13.74 8.88
C THR A 166 -3.19 14.70 8.51
N MET A 167 -2.32 15.04 9.48
CA MET A 167 -1.15 15.88 9.23
C MET A 167 -0.17 15.19 8.26
N ILE A 168 0.10 13.89 8.44
CA ILE A 168 1.00 13.14 7.55
C ILE A 168 0.44 13.11 6.12
N ASN A 169 -0.85 12.83 5.93
CA ASN A 169 -1.49 12.85 4.62
C ASN A 169 -1.44 14.23 3.95
N TYR A 170 -1.61 15.31 4.74
CA TYR A 170 -1.43 16.66 4.24
C TYR A 170 0.02 16.90 3.79
N LEU A 171 1.00 16.49 4.59
CA LEU A 171 2.43 16.62 4.28
C LEU A 171 2.83 15.74 3.09
N ALA A 172 2.25 14.54 2.93
CA ALA A 172 2.48 13.66 1.79
C ALA A 172 2.17 14.36 0.46
N SER A 173 1.08 15.13 0.41
CA SER A 173 0.70 15.91 -0.78
C SER A 173 1.67 17.08 -1.09
N LYS A 174 2.53 17.47 -0.14
CA LYS A 174 3.50 18.57 -0.26
C LYS A 174 4.93 18.08 -0.44
N SER A 175 5.15 16.80 -0.25
CA SER A 175 6.48 16.17 -0.26
C SER A 175 7.03 15.99 -1.67
N ILE A 176 8.36 16.14 -1.79
CA ILE A 176 9.09 15.90 -3.03
C ILE A 176 10.30 15.05 -2.71
N PRO A 177 10.50 13.97 -3.48
CA PRO A 177 11.59 13.06 -3.27
C PRO A 177 12.94 13.76 -3.44
N LYS A 178 13.89 13.45 -2.56
CA LYS A 178 15.27 13.88 -2.66
C LYS A 178 16.01 13.05 -3.70
N GLU A 179 15.73 11.77 -3.75
CA GLU A 179 16.32 10.78 -4.65
C GLU A 179 15.32 10.43 -5.76
N GLY A 180 15.82 10.02 -6.91
CA GLY A 180 14.98 9.85 -8.10
C GLY A 180 15.21 10.99 -9.10
N GLY A 181 16.46 11.19 -9.47
CA GLY A 181 17.06 12.28 -10.23
C GLY A 181 16.49 12.65 -11.58
N THR A 182 15.20 12.58 -11.81
CA THR A 182 14.59 13.17 -12.99
C THR A 182 14.35 14.64 -12.75
N LYS A 183 14.71 15.48 -13.70
CA LYS A 183 14.43 16.93 -13.73
C LYS A 183 12.93 17.27 -13.51
N ASN A 184 12.08 16.26 -13.45
CA ASN A 184 10.64 16.32 -13.35
C ASN A 184 10.08 15.52 -12.17
N ALA A 185 10.80 15.40 -11.06
CA ALA A 185 10.31 14.70 -9.88
C ALA A 185 8.90 15.18 -9.51
N SER A 186 7.95 14.26 -9.46
CA SER A 186 6.59 14.56 -9.04
C SER A 186 6.53 14.69 -7.53
N SER A 187 5.70 15.58 -7.01
CA SER A 187 5.31 15.54 -5.60
C SER A 187 4.25 14.47 -5.40
N GLY A 188 4.23 13.87 -4.23
CA GLY A 188 3.26 12.86 -3.85
C GLY A 188 3.93 11.68 -3.18
N TYR A 189 3.47 11.40 -1.98
CA TYR A 189 3.94 10.32 -1.14
C TYR A 189 2.77 9.45 -0.72
N ALA A 190 2.98 8.16 -0.64
CA ALA A 190 2.11 7.23 0.05
C ALA A 190 2.51 7.18 1.53
N PHE A 191 1.52 7.12 2.40
CA PHE A 191 1.69 6.84 3.83
C PHE A 191 0.82 5.66 4.19
N TYR A 192 1.44 4.59 4.65
CA TYR A 192 0.74 3.35 4.99
C TYR A 192 1.51 2.56 6.05
N GLU A 193 0.81 1.66 6.71
CA GLU A 193 1.37 0.66 7.61
C GLU A 193 1.29 -0.73 6.97
N ASN A 194 2.34 -1.52 7.13
CA ASN A 194 2.37 -2.94 6.85
C ASN A 194 2.82 -3.73 8.09
N ALA A 195 3.02 -5.04 7.98
CA ALA A 195 3.44 -5.86 9.11
C ALA A 195 4.77 -5.43 9.73
N ASP A 196 5.66 -4.83 8.95
CA ASP A 196 6.99 -4.42 9.40
C ASP A 196 6.98 -3.02 10.05
N GLY A 197 6.03 -2.14 9.69
CA GLY A 197 5.90 -0.81 10.27
C GLY A 197 5.34 0.25 9.32
N TYR A 198 5.65 1.51 9.63
CA TYR A 198 5.20 2.66 8.85
C TYR A 198 6.09 2.96 7.67
N ASN A 199 5.46 3.27 6.54
CA ASN A 199 6.13 3.64 5.31
C ASN A 199 5.65 5.02 4.85
N PHE A 200 6.60 5.93 4.61
CA PHE A 200 6.36 7.24 4.02
C PHE A 200 7.28 7.41 2.83
N ARG A 201 6.77 7.16 1.62
CA ARG A 201 7.59 7.09 0.41
C ARG A 201 6.92 7.65 -0.83
N ALA A 202 7.73 8.19 -1.75
CA ALA A 202 7.25 8.73 -3.02
C ALA A 202 6.72 7.61 -3.93
N TYR A 203 5.68 7.91 -4.72
CA TYR A 203 5.19 6.98 -5.74
C TYR A 203 6.27 6.62 -6.77
N ASP A 204 7.16 7.55 -7.11
CA ASP A 204 8.24 7.30 -8.06
C ASP A 204 9.30 6.33 -7.50
N SER A 205 9.48 6.27 -6.18
CA SER A 205 10.47 5.39 -5.54
C SER A 205 10.15 3.90 -5.68
N PHE A 206 8.90 3.54 -5.98
CA PHE A 206 8.55 2.15 -6.26
C PHE A 206 9.15 1.64 -7.58
N CYS A 207 9.48 2.56 -8.52
CA CYS A 207 10.11 2.19 -9.79
C CYS A 207 11.61 1.91 -9.66
N ASP A 208 12.23 2.30 -8.54
CA ASP A 208 13.65 2.09 -8.28
C ASP A 208 13.91 0.77 -7.53
N ASP A 209 12.87 0.15 -6.98
CA ASP A 209 12.97 -1.10 -6.23
C ASP A 209 13.01 -2.30 -7.18
N THR A 210 13.76 -3.33 -6.80
CA THR A 210 13.76 -4.63 -7.48
C THR A 210 12.60 -5.49 -6.97
N PHE A 211 12.06 -6.36 -7.82
CA PHE A 211 11.04 -7.30 -7.37
C PHE A 211 11.62 -8.32 -6.38
N LYS A 212 10.82 -8.67 -5.36
CA LYS A 212 11.18 -9.66 -4.35
C LYS A 212 10.61 -11.03 -4.66
N TYR A 213 9.44 -11.08 -5.31
CA TYR A 213 8.71 -12.31 -5.58
C TYR A 213 8.31 -12.41 -7.04
N LYS A 214 8.27 -13.63 -7.56
CA LYS A 214 7.71 -13.98 -8.87
C LYS A 214 6.38 -14.67 -8.67
N CYS A 215 5.29 -14.03 -9.11
CA CYS A 215 3.95 -14.59 -9.07
C CYS A 215 3.65 -15.23 -10.43
N ILE A 216 3.48 -16.55 -10.48
CA ILE A 216 3.31 -17.30 -11.72
C ILE A 216 1.94 -18.01 -11.70
N VAL A 217 1.09 -17.66 -12.66
CA VAL A 217 -0.24 -18.28 -12.80
C VAL A 217 -0.12 -19.68 -13.37
N GLY A 218 -0.68 -20.67 -12.66
CA GLY A 218 -0.63 -22.07 -13.07
C GLY A 218 0.78 -22.66 -13.02
N TYR A 219 1.59 -22.20 -12.08
CA TYR A 219 2.89 -22.80 -11.78
C TYR A 219 2.70 -24.19 -11.17
N GLU A 220 3.40 -25.16 -11.68
CA GLU A 220 3.48 -26.51 -11.12
C GLU A 220 4.87 -26.67 -10.48
N GLU A 221 4.90 -26.86 -9.16
CA GLU A 221 6.15 -27.08 -8.45
C GLU A 221 6.82 -28.38 -8.90
N PRO A 222 8.13 -28.37 -9.15
CA PRO A 222 8.89 -29.59 -9.41
C PRO A 222 8.81 -30.53 -8.20
N ALA A 223 8.45 -31.78 -8.41
CA ALA A 223 8.20 -32.75 -7.34
C ALA A 223 9.44 -33.12 -6.49
N GLU A 224 10.65 -32.77 -6.92
CA GLU A 224 11.92 -33.19 -6.29
C GLU A 224 12.73 -32.02 -5.68
N GLU A 225 12.33 -30.77 -5.86
CA GLU A 225 13.03 -29.59 -5.35
C GLU A 225 12.26 -28.92 -4.21
N LYS A 226 12.97 -28.34 -3.24
CA LYS A 226 12.33 -27.48 -2.25
C LYS A 226 11.76 -26.25 -2.97
N PRO A 227 10.52 -25.86 -2.62
CA PRO A 227 9.93 -24.66 -3.21
C PRO A 227 10.84 -23.44 -2.99
N ASP A 228 11.05 -22.65 -4.06
CA ASP A 228 11.76 -21.38 -3.96
C ASP A 228 10.83 -20.37 -3.27
N PRO A 229 11.17 -19.84 -2.08
CA PRO A 229 10.33 -18.90 -1.35
C PRO A 229 10.10 -17.58 -2.12
N GLN A 230 10.86 -17.33 -3.18
CA GLN A 230 10.66 -16.18 -4.07
C GLN A 230 9.60 -16.44 -5.13
N ILE A 231 9.20 -17.70 -5.36
CA ILE A 231 8.17 -18.06 -6.34
C ILE A 231 6.84 -18.25 -5.63
N ILE A 232 5.83 -17.52 -6.07
CA ILE A 232 4.45 -17.64 -5.59
C ILE A 232 3.62 -18.29 -6.71
N ALA A 233 3.18 -19.51 -6.46
CA ALA A 233 2.23 -20.19 -7.33
C ALA A 233 0.84 -19.57 -7.18
N VAL A 234 0.33 -18.96 -8.25
CA VAL A 234 -0.97 -18.28 -8.23
C VAL A 234 -2.08 -19.22 -8.62
N ASP A 235 -3.04 -19.43 -7.70
CA ASP A 235 -4.20 -20.30 -7.89
C ASP A 235 -5.26 -19.66 -8.81
N ALA A 236 -5.49 -18.34 -8.61
CA ALA A 236 -6.48 -17.60 -9.39
C ALA A 236 -6.03 -16.15 -9.66
N ILE A 237 -6.43 -15.65 -10.81
CA ILE A 237 -6.18 -14.26 -11.21
C ILE A 237 -7.49 -13.60 -11.67
N ASN A 238 -7.71 -12.37 -11.24
CA ASN A 238 -8.81 -11.53 -11.68
C ASN A 238 -8.27 -10.17 -12.14
N ILE A 239 -8.47 -9.83 -13.41
CA ILE A 239 -8.08 -8.54 -13.98
C ILE A 239 -9.24 -7.58 -13.78
N VAL A 240 -9.12 -6.72 -12.74
CA VAL A 240 -10.24 -5.90 -12.25
C VAL A 240 -10.42 -4.62 -13.04
N GLU A 241 -9.33 -3.91 -13.35
CA GLU A 241 -9.40 -2.60 -13.98
C GLU A 241 -8.25 -2.32 -14.94
N ASN A 242 -8.58 -1.64 -16.05
CA ASN A 242 -7.65 -1.01 -16.99
C ASN A 242 -7.87 0.53 -17.00
N GLY A 243 -8.05 1.12 -15.81
CA GLY A 243 -8.20 2.56 -15.59
C GLY A 243 -9.60 3.13 -15.87
N ASP A 244 -10.12 3.92 -14.96
CA ASP A 244 -11.33 4.71 -15.18
C ASP A 244 -11.00 5.99 -15.95
N ILE A 245 -11.20 5.94 -17.27
CA ILE A 245 -10.91 7.05 -18.19
C ILE A 245 -11.85 8.22 -17.90
N LEU A 246 -13.13 7.98 -17.61
CA LEU A 246 -14.11 9.05 -17.39
C LEU A 246 -13.78 9.83 -16.12
N MET A 247 -13.48 9.13 -15.04
CA MET A 247 -13.04 9.79 -13.82
C MET A 247 -11.74 10.56 -14.03
N GLY A 248 -10.76 9.96 -14.73
CA GLY A 248 -9.50 10.62 -15.08
C GLY A 248 -9.68 11.91 -15.88
N LEU A 249 -10.64 11.95 -16.83
CA LEU A 249 -11.00 13.15 -17.58
C LEU A 249 -11.65 14.20 -16.66
N ASN A 250 -12.58 13.80 -15.80
CA ASN A 250 -13.31 14.70 -14.91
C ASN A 250 -12.40 15.38 -13.88
N ILE A 251 -11.43 14.65 -13.33
CA ILE A 251 -10.46 15.24 -12.39
C ILE A 251 -9.28 15.93 -13.09
N GLY A 252 -9.18 15.86 -14.40
CA GLY A 252 -8.14 16.53 -15.19
C GLY A 252 -6.78 15.84 -15.17
N SER A 253 -6.74 14.52 -14.88
CA SER A 253 -5.48 13.76 -14.79
C SER A 253 -4.71 13.67 -16.11
N PHE A 254 -5.37 13.82 -17.26
CA PHE A 254 -4.74 13.62 -18.57
C PHE A 254 -4.40 14.91 -19.28
N ASN A 255 -5.23 15.94 -19.11
CA ASN A 255 -5.03 17.26 -19.71
C ASN A 255 -5.74 18.31 -18.86
N SER A 256 -4.98 19.12 -18.14
CA SER A 256 -5.53 20.12 -17.22
C SER A 256 -4.72 21.40 -17.24
N LYS A 257 -5.36 22.50 -16.83
CA LYS A 257 -4.70 23.76 -16.51
C LYS A 257 -4.80 23.99 -15.00
N VAL A 258 -3.68 24.20 -14.35
CA VAL A 258 -3.61 24.61 -12.95
C VAL A 258 -3.18 26.07 -12.86
N MET A 259 -3.97 26.85 -12.15
CA MET A 259 -3.73 28.23 -11.85
C MET A 259 -3.45 28.38 -10.35
N THR A 260 -2.33 28.95 -9.99
CA THR A 260 -1.96 29.20 -8.60
C THR A 260 -1.86 30.70 -8.34
N PHE A 261 -2.42 31.12 -7.22
CA PHE A 261 -2.25 32.43 -6.66
C PHE A 261 -1.38 32.31 -5.41
N ASP A 262 -0.25 33.00 -5.38
CA ASP A 262 0.70 32.95 -4.27
C ASP A 262 0.43 34.11 -3.31
N MET A 263 0.16 33.78 -2.05
CA MET A 263 -0.14 34.77 -1.02
C MET A 263 1.08 35.60 -0.58
N LYS A 264 2.30 35.07 -0.75
CA LYS A 264 3.53 35.75 -0.37
C LYS A 264 3.81 36.95 -1.24
N ASP A 265 3.76 36.80 -2.55
CA ASP A 265 4.12 37.82 -3.55
C ASP A 265 2.92 38.34 -4.35
N MET A 266 1.71 37.92 -4.00
CA MET A 266 0.47 38.20 -4.71
C MET A 266 0.56 37.82 -6.20
N GLY A 267 1.44 36.88 -6.51
CA GLY A 267 1.75 36.43 -7.86
C GLY A 267 0.76 35.43 -8.39
N TYR A 268 0.57 35.42 -9.71
CA TYR A 268 -0.27 34.48 -10.41
C TYR A 268 0.59 33.65 -11.37
N LYS A 269 0.38 32.33 -11.35
CA LYS A 269 1.09 31.40 -12.25
C LYS A 269 0.13 30.41 -12.86
N GLU A 270 0.35 30.05 -14.12
CA GLU A 270 -0.38 29.01 -14.84
C GLU A 270 0.55 27.87 -15.24
N TYR A 271 0.01 26.67 -15.25
CA TYR A 271 0.68 25.50 -15.77
C TYR A 271 -0.30 24.65 -16.57
N ASP A 272 0.03 24.45 -17.85
CA ASP A 272 -0.71 23.55 -18.73
C ASP A 272 -0.10 22.16 -18.64
N PHE A 273 -0.89 21.22 -18.13
CA PHE A 273 -0.50 19.84 -17.99
C PHE A 273 -1.03 19.01 -19.15
N ASN A 274 -0.16 18.18 -19.74
CA ASN A 274 -0.52 17.24 -20.80
C ASN A 274 0.19 15.91 -20.60
N ILE A 275 -0.58 14.82 -20.55
CA ILE A 275 -0.09 13.46 -20.30
C ILE A 275 1.02 13.02 -21.25
N HIS A 276 0.95 13.34 -22.55
CA HIS A 276 1.96 12.92 -23.53
C HIS A 276 3.34 13.51 -23.29
N LYS A 277 3.39 14.77 -22.80
CA LYS A 277 4.65 15.42 -22.45
C LYS A 277 5.22 14.87 -21.16
N TYR A 278 4.34 14.62 -20.19
CA TYR A 278 4.72 14.19 -18.86
C TYR A 278 5.11 12.72 -18.83
N TYR A 279 4.32 11.84 -19.45
CA TYR A 279 4.48 10.40 -19.40
C TYR A 279 5.83 9.88 -19.91
N LYS A 280 6.45 10.61 -20.86
CA LYS A 280 7.78 10.30 -21.36
C LYS A 280 8.91 10.59 -20.38
N SER A 281 8.67 11.45 -19.38
CA SER A 281 9.69 11.93 -18.45
C SER A 281 9.55 11.38 -17.03
N VAL A 282 8.57 10.51 -16.77
CA VAL A 282 8.28 9.94 -15.46
C VAL A 282 8.84 8.51 -15.38
N PRO A 283 9.45 8.10 -14.27
CA PRO A 283 9.81 6.70 -14.07
C PRO A 283 8.56 5.82 -14.11
N LYS A 284 8.69 4.60 -14.58
CA LYS A 284 7.61 3.62 -14.74
C LYS A 284 8.07 2.27 -14.25
N LEU A 285 7.11 1.47 -13.77
CA LEU A 285 7.38 0.11 -13.30
C LEU A 285 7.80 -0.83 -14.44
N ASN A 286 7.16 -0.68 -15.61
CA ASN A 286 7.48 -1.43 -16.81
C ASN A 286 7.99 -0.49 -17.91
N GLY A 287 8.48 -1.05 -19.00
CA GLY A 287 9.03 -0.30 -20.12
C GLY A 287 8.06 0.69 -20.79
N ASP A 288 8.38 1.15 -21.98
CA ASP A 288 7.55 2.14 -22.69
C ASP A 288 6.17 1.56 -23.03
N VAL A 289 5.17 2.05 -22.32
CA VAL A 289 3.78 1.70 -22.58
C VAL A 289 3.19 2.66 -23.60
N THR A 290 2.59 2.09 -24.63
CA THR A 290 1.71 2.83 -25.51
C THR A 290 0.46 3.25 -24.76
N LEU A 291 0.30 4.55 -24.54
CA LEU A 291 -0.96 5.10 -24.05
C LEU A 291 -2.11 4.64 -24.96
N PRO A 292 -3.30 4.33 -24.41
CA PRO A 292 -4.45 3.96 -25.22
C PRO A 292 -4.64 4.91 -26.40
N LYS A 293 -5.00 4.40 -27.57
CA LYS A 293 -5.20 5.21 -28.80
C LYS A 293 -6.10 6.43 -28.59
N TYR A 294 -7.01 6.35 -27.63
CA TYR A 294 -7.85 7.47 -27.23
C TYR A 294 -7.04 8.71 -26.81
N PHE A 295 -5.90 8.52 -26.15
CA PHE A 295 -5.05 9.63 -25.70
C PHE A 295 -4.28 10.32 -26.84
N GLU A 296 -4.20 9.72 -28.04
CA GLU A 296 -3.68 10.38 -29.23
C GLU A 296 -4.43 11.69 -29.51
N LYS A 297 -5.71 11.77 -29.16
CA LYS A 297 -6.53 12.97 -29.24
C LYS A 297 -5.91 14.15 -28.48
N PHE A 298 -5.25 13.90 -27.36
CA PHE A 298 -4.64 14.95 -26.53
C PHE A 298 -3.30 15.45 -27.08
N LYS A 299 -2.67 14.76 -28.04
CA LYS A 299 -1.45 15.26 -28.70
C LYS A 299 -1.69 16.61 -29.40
N LYS A 300 -2.88 16.77 -29.96
CA LYS A 300 -3.27 17.96 -30.77
C LYS A 300 -4.22 18.89 -30.03
N ASN A 301 -4.87 18.42 -28.99
CA ASN A 301 -5.85 19.20 -28.21
C ASN A 301 -5.17 20.02 -27.14
N THR A 302 -5.19 21.33 -27.28
CA THR A 302 -4.64 22.29 -26.32
C THR A 302 -5.67 22.73 -25.28
N VAL A 303 -6.93 22.38 -25.45
CA VAL A 303 -8.00 22.75 -24.52
C VAL A 303 -7.97 21.79 -23.32
N PRO A 304 -7.77 22.28 -22.10
CA PRO A 304 -7.76 21.45 -20.90
C PRO A 304 -9.16 20.85 -20.63
N THR A 305 -9.20 19.60 -20.18
CA THR A 305 -10.45 18.96 -19.75
C THR A 305 -10.94 19.50 -18.40
N ARG A 306 -10.02 20.07 -17.62
CA ARG A 306 -10.32 20.72 -16.35
C ARG A 306 -9.39 21.90 -16.08
N ILE A 307 -9.95 22.96 -15.54
CA ILE A 307 -9.22 24.10 -15.00
C ILE A 307 -9.34 24.06 -13.47
N MET A 308 -8.20 24.09 -12.78
CA MET A 308 -8.13 24.07 -11.32
C MET A 308 -7.43 25.33 -10.84
N SER A 309 -7.98 25.99 -9.81
CA SER A 309 -7.34 27.10 -9.13
C SER A 309 -6.96 26.69 -7.72
N LYS A 310 -5.76 27.08 -7.28
CA LYS A 310 -5.27 26.82 -5.91
C LYS A 310 -4.57 28.06 -5.37
N VAL A 311 -4.86 28.38 -4.12
CA VAL A 311 -4.10 29.35 -3.36
C VAL A 311 -2.91 28.63 -2.75
N VAL A 312 -1.72 29.19 -2.89
CA VAL A 312 -0.47 28.69 -2.30
C VAL A 312 0.18 29.79 -1.49
N ASP A 313 0.98 29.41 -0.52
CA ASP A 313 1.82 30.32 0.25
C ASP A 313 3.27 29.83 0.20
N THR A 314 4.06 30.45 -0.66
CA THR A 314 5.47 30.07 -0.81
C THR A 314 6.34 30.50 0.37
N ALA A 315 5.82 31.33 1.30
CA ALA A 315 6.51 31.65 2.54
C ALA A 315 6.62 30.44 3.49
N LEU A 316 5.73 29.46 3.34
CA LEU A 316 5.78 28.22 4.13
C LEU A 316 6.89 27.26 3.70
N TYR A 317 7.47 27.48 2.52
CA TYR A 317 8.62 26.73 2.00
C TYR A 317 9.87 27.58 2.22
N THR A 318 10.89 27.00 2.85
CA THR A 318 12.17 27.72 3.01
C THR A 318 12.86 27.96 1.67
N GLU A 319 13.60 29.06 1.58
CA GLU A 319 14.25 29.54 0.36
C GLU A 319 15.17 28.47 -0.26
N GLY A 320 14.94 28.22 -1.53
CA GLY A 320 15.69 27.27 -2.34
C GLY A 320 14.84 26.82 -3.51
N THR A 321 15.28 26.25 -4.50
CA THR A 321 14.79 25.62 -5.72
C THR A 321 13.27 25.36 -5.90
N PHE A 322 12.43 25.56 -4.87
CA PHE A 322 11.09 25.01 -4.76
C PHE A 322 9.96 25.89 -5.26
N THR A 323 10.11 27.20 -5.11
CA THR A 323 9.04 28.16 -5.40
C THR A 323 8.74 28.31 -6.88
N LYS A 324 9.66 27.90 -7.76
CA LYS A 324 9.51 28.08 -9.20
C LYS A 324 8.56 27.09 -9.86
N ASP A 325 8.33 25.90 -9.26
CA ASP A 325 7.61 24.80 -9.89
C ASP A 325 6.45 24.23 -9.08
N LEU A 326 6.01 24.89 -7.99
CA LEU A 326 4.94 24.36 -7.13
C LEU A 326 3.63 24.10 -7.91
N THR A 327 3.28 25.00 -8.84
CA THR A 327 2.10 24.85 -9.70
C THR A 327 2.19 23.59 -10.56
N LYS A 328 3.36 23.36 -11.15
CA LYS A 328 3.66 22.16 -11.94
C LYS A 328 3.55 20.91 -11.09
N GLN A 329 4.11 20.92 -9.90
CA GLN A 329 4.12 19.76 -9.00
C GLN A 329 2.73 19.37 -8.50
N LEU A 330 1.89 20.34 -8.19
CA LEU A 330 0.50 20.08 -7.78
C LEU A 330 -0.28 19.33 -8.86
N SER A 331 -0.03 19.66 -10.14
CA SER A 331 -0.64 18.93 -11.27
C SER A 331 -0.08 17.53 -11.40
N GLN A 332 1.24 17.40 -11.29
CA GLN A 332 1.96 16.14 -11.48
C GLN A 332 1.64 15.11 -10.39
N SER A 333 1.55 15.52 -9.11
CA SER A 333 1.26 14.61 -8.02
C SER A 333 -0.10 13.94 -8.16
N SER A 334 -1.12 14.73 -8.52
CA SER A 334 -2.49 14.21 -8.73
C SER A 334 -2.54 13.21 -9.89
N LEU A 335 -1.79 13.47 -10.97
CA LEU A 335 -1.69 12.53 -12.08
C LEU A 335 -0.89 11.28 -11.68
N ARG A 336 0.23 11.45 -10.99
CA ARG A 336 1.11 10.33 -10.63
C ARG A 336 0.39 9.32 -9.75
N GLU A 337 -0.34 9.79 -8.77
CA GLU A 337 -1.20 8.95 -7.95
C GLU A 337 -2.24 8.20 -8.81
N LYS A 338 -2.92 8.90 -9.73
CA LYS A 338 -3.90 8.27 -10.61
C LYS A 338 -3.28 7.22 -11.53
N LEU A 339 -2.11 7.50 -12.09
CA LEU A 339 -1.40 6.54 -12.95
C LEU A 339 -0.91 5.33 -12.17
N PHE A 340 -0.44 5.51 -10.95
CA PHE A 340 0.02 4.43 -10.10
C PHE A 340 -1.07 3.36 -9.86
N TYR A 341 -2.31 3.81 -9.71
CA TYR A 341 -3.48 2.92 -9.54
C TYR A 341 -4.25 2.64 -10.84
N ASN A 342 -3.64 2.88 -12.00
CA ASN A 342 -4.36 2.81 -13.27
C ASN A 342 -4.78 1.40 -13.66
N LYS A 343 -3.94 0.41 -13.39
CA LYS A 343 -4.22 -1.00 -13.65
C LYS A 343 -4.21 -1.77 -12.36
N LYS A 344 -5.28 -2.57 -12.15
CA LYS A 344 -5.49 -3.36 -10.95
C LYS A 344 -5.69 -4.82 -11.32
N VAL A 345 -4.90 -5.69 -10.72
CA VAL A 345 -5.00 -7.14 -10.83
C VAL A 345 -5.12 -7.73 -9.42
N GLU A 346 -6.01 -8.68 -9.24
CA GLU A 346 -6.14 -9.44 -8.00
C GLU A 346 -5.68 -10.87 -8.24
N ILE A 347 -4.78 -11.35 -7.38
CA ILE A 347 -4.30 -12.73 -7.40
C ILE A 347 -4.63 -13.40 -6.07
N GLU A 348 -4.87 -14.70 -6.14
CA GLU A 348 -5.14 -15.53 -4.98
C GLU A 348 -4.19 -16.72 -4.99
N PHE A 349 -3.61 -17.02 -3.82
CA PHE A 349 -2.70 -18.15 -3.63
C PHE A 349 -2.77 -18.67 -2.20
N THR A 350 -2.17 -19.82 -1.99
CA THR A 350 -2.15 -20.52 -0.71
C THR A 350 -0.74 -20.52 -0.14
N GLY A 351 -0.62 -20.32 1.17
CA GLY A 351 0.70 -20.26 1.84
C GLY A 351 1.39 -18.90 1.65
N ASN A 352 2.68 -18.88 1.87
CA ASN A 352 3.63 -17.77 1.80
C ASN A 352 3.14 -16.47 2.46
N ILE A 353 3.51 -16.29 3.73
CA ILE A 353 3.11 -15.14 4.55
C ILE A 353 4.12 -13.99 4.51
N LEU A 354 5.20 -14.13 3.72
CA LEU A 354 6.29 -13.14 3.66
C LEU A 354 5.93 -11.84 2.93
N PRO A 355 5.16 -11.82 1.83
CA PRO A 355 4.89 -10.59 1.08
C PRO A 355 4.28 -9.48 1.95
N ARG A 356 4.67 -8.24 1.68
CA ARG A 356 4.19 -7.02 2.37
C ARG A 356 3.65 -6.01 1.37
N VAL A 357 2.70 -5.21 1.81
CA VAL A 357 2.23 -4.06 1.01
C VAL A 357 3.38 -3.08 0.78
N GLY A 358 3.47 -2.58 -0.45
CA GLY A 358 4.53 -1.68 -0.91
C GLY A 358 5.76 -2.40 -1.50
N GLU A 359 5.81 -3.73 -1.47
CA GLU A 359 6.84 -4.50 -2.17
C GLU A 359 6.52 -4.68 -3.65
N ILE A 360 7.55 -4.95 -4.43
CA ILE A 360 7.46 -5.13 -5.88
C ILE A 360 7.45 -6.63 -6.20
N VAL A 361 6.58 -7.01 -7.14
CA VAL A 361 6.47 -8.38 -7.64
C VAL A 361 6.51 -8.41 -9.16
N GLU A 362 7.03 -9.49 -9.72
CA GLU A 362 6.91 -9.84 -11.13
C GLU A 362 5.73 -10.79 -11.31
N LEU A 363 4.73 -10.40 -12.09
CA LEU A 363 3.58 -11.24 -12.41
C LEU A 363 3.74 -11.85 -13.79
N THR A 364 3.65 -13.17 -13.90
CA THR A 364 3.67 -13.91 -15.15
C THR A 364 2.32 -14.58 -15.37
N THR A 365 1.66 -14.24 -16.46
CA THR A 365 0.36 -14.80 -16.85
C THR A 365 0.40 -15.36 -18.26
N TYR A 366 -0.44 -16.34 -18.54
CA TYR A 366 -0.49 -17.04 -19.83
C TYR A 366 -1.88 -16.94 -20.46
N ARG A 367 -1.93 -16.96 -21.80
CA ARG A 367 -3.16 -16.95 -22.59
C ARG A 367 -3.33 -18.26 -23.35
N GLY A 368 -4.59 -18.73 -23.36
CA GLY A 368 -5.01 -19.87 -24.17
C GLY A 368 -4.46 -21.21 -23.69
N LYS A 369 -4.80 -22.27 -24.44
CA LYS A 369 -4.38 -23.63 -24.13
C LYS A 369 -2.88 -23.89 -24.37
N ASP A 370 -2.30 -23.11 -25.27
CA ASP A 370 -0.88 -23.25 -25.65
C ASP A 370 0.06 -22.49 -24.70
N ARG A 371 -0.47 -21.95 -23.56
CA ARG A 371 0.29 -21.22 -22.54
C ARG A 371 1.18 -20.12 -23.12
N ASN A 372 0.70 -19.39 -24.13
CA ASN A 372 1.42 -18.23 -24.64
C ASN A 372 1.46 -17.12 -23.59
N LEU A 373 2.61 -16.49 -23.41
CA LEU A 373 2.79 -15.38 -22.47
C LEU A 373 1.78 -14.26 -22.73
N ASP A 374 1.04 -13.86 -21.71
CA ASP A 374 0.16 -12.70 -21.76
C ASP A 374 0.95 -11.42 -21.47
N THR A 375 1.61 -10.87 -22.48
CA THR A 375 2.42 -9.64 -22.35
C THR A 375 1.64 -8.43 -21.90
N ALA A 376 0.31 -8.40 -22.09
CA ALA A 376 -0.51 -7.28 -21.64
C ALA A 376 -0.73 -7.27 -20.13
N ASN A 377 -0.75 -8.43 -19.48
CA ASN A 377 -1.03 -8.57 -18.06
C ASN A 377 0.17 -9.07 -17.24
N SER A 378 1.22 -9.54 -17.89
CA SER A 378 2.51 -9.86 -17.23
C SER A 378 3.35 -8.60 -17.06
N GLY A 379 4.23 -8.57 -16.05
CA GLY A 379 5.15 -7.45 -15.79
C GLY A 379 5.33 -7.17 -14.31
N ILE A 380 5.87 -6.00 -14.03
CA ILE A 380 6.18 -5.53 -12.67
C ILE A 380 4.98 -4.82 -12.06
N TYR A 381 4.67 -5.18 -10.84
CA TYR A 381 3.55 -4.65 -10.06
C TYR A 381 3.98 -4.31 -8.64
N VAL A 382 3.28 -3.37 -8.03
CA VAL A 382 3.37 -3.06 -6.60
C VAL A 382 2.26 -3.78 -5.87
N ILE A 383 2.56 -4.39 -4.75
CA ILE A 383 1.55 -4.96 -3.85
C ILE A 383 0.84 -3.81 -3.16
N GLY A 384 -0.41 -3.58 -3.52
CA GLY A 384 -1.20 -2.48 -2.96
C GLY A 384 -2.11 -2.89 -1.82
N ARG A 385 -2.54 -4.15 -1.78
CA ARG A 385 -3.33 -4.69 -0.68
C ARG A 385 -3.05 -6.17 -0.50
N ILE A 386 -3.03 -6.61 0.75
CA ILE A 386 -2.94 -8.01 1.14
C ILE A 386 -4.14 -8.32 2.04
N HIS A 387 -4.82 -9.41 1.76
CA HIS A 387 -5.86 -9.97 2.61
C HIS A 387 -5.55 -11.46 2.82
N ARG A 388 -5.11 -11.82 4.04
CA ARG A 388 -4.87 -13.20 4.46
C ARG A 388 -6.04 -13.67 5.26
N GLU A 389 -6.65 -14.76 4.85
CA GLU A 389 -7.82 -15.33 5.52
C GLU A 389 -7.58 -16.79 5.84
N TYR A 390 -7.64 -17.13 7.12
CA TYR A 390 -7.71 -18.50 7.63
C TYR A 390 -9.15 -18.85 7.97
N VAL A 391 -9.57 -20.06 7.56
CA VAL A 391 -10.90 -20.58 7.86
C VAL A 391 -10.77 -21.98 8.45
N SER A 392 -11.21 -22.16 9.70
CA SER A 392 -11.03 -23.43 10.44
C SER A 392 -11.78 -24.62 9.82
N SER A 393 -12.86 -24.40 9.07
CA SER A 393 -13.62 -25.50 8.42
C SER A 393 -12.80 -26.22 7.35
N ASN A 394 -11.91 -25.52 6.65
CA ASN A 394 -11.03 -26.08 5.62
C ASN A 394 -9.60 -26.28 6.14
N ASP A 395 -9.29 -25.75 7.31
CA ASP A 395 -7.95 -25.72 7.90
C ASP A 395 -6.89 -25.17 6.94
N ARG A 396 -7.25 -24.06 6.27
CA ARG A 396 -6.43 -23.47 5.20
C ARG A 396 -6.40 -21.96 5.31
N MET A 397 -5.22 -21.38 5.11
CA MET A 397 -5.01 -19.96 4.92
C MET A 397 -4.85 -19.64 3.43
N THR A 398 -5.63 -18.69 2.95
CA THR A 398 -5.58 -18.14 1.59
C THR A 398 -5.11 -16.69 1.63
N THR A 399 -4.26 -16.31 0.71
CA THR A 399 -3.81 -14.92 0.56
C THR A 399 -4.33 -14.36 -0.75
N LYS A 400 -5.02 -13.22 -0.66
CA LYS A 400 -5.42 -12.41 -1.82
C LYS A 400 -4.55 -11.16 -1.86
N MET A 401 -3.88 -10.92 -2.97
CA MET A 401 -3.12 -9.72 -3.21
C MET A 401 -3.76 -8.88 -4.31
N THR A 402 -3.90 -7.59 -4.05
CA THR A 402 -4.25 -6.60 -5.06
C THR A 402 -2.97 -5.93 -5.53
N LEU A 403 -2.68 -6.07 -6.81
CA LEU A 403 -1.48 -5.57 -7.47
C LEU A 403 -1.82 -4.36 -8.34
N PHE A 404 -0.97 -3.34 -8.28
CA PHE A 404 -1.11 -2.12 -9.09
C PHE A 404 0.09 -1.92 -9.99
N THR A 405 -0.14 -1.40 -11.19
CA THR A 405 0.92 -0.94 -12.07
C THR A 405 0.49 0.30 -12.86
N ASP A 406 1.44 1.18 -13.11
CA ASP A 406 1.25 2.40 -13.91
C ASP A 406 1.40 2.16 -15.41
N SER A 407 1.84 0.97 -15.81
CA SER A 407 2.20 0.65 -17.18
C SER A 407 1.87 -0.82 -17.50
N ALA A 408 1.59 -1.13 -18.77
CA ALA A 408 1.41 -2.52 -19.20
C ALA A 408 2.78 -3.17 -19.43
N GLY A 409 2.96 -4.44 -19.07
CA GLY A 409 4.24 -5.09 -19.16
C GLY A 409 4.70 -5.29 -20.62
N ASP A 410 5.97 -5.04 -20.87
CA ASP A 410 6.73 -5.67 -21.93
C ASP A 410 7.76 -6.56 -21.25
N VAL A 411 7.43 -7.83 -21.05
CA VAL A 411 8.29 -8.81 -20.34
C VAL A 411 9.60 -9.07 -21.10
N GLN A 412 9.72 -8.59 -22.35
CA GLN A 412 10.95 -8.74 -23.12
C GLN A 412 12.16 -8.00 -22.51
N ALA A 413 11.96 -7.05 -21.62
CA ALA A 413 13.07 -6.31 -21.02
C ALA A 413 13.76 -7.04 -19.86
N THR A 414 13.09 -8.01 -19.23
CA THR A 414 13.62 -8.77 -18.06
C THR A 414 14.13 -10.16 -18.43
N SER A 415 13.89 -10.66 -19.64
CA SER A 415 14.33 -11.99 -20.07
C SER A 415 15.85 -12.11 -20.35
N GLN A 416 16.61 -11.03 -20.24
CA GLN A 416 18.08 -11.10 -20.45
C GLN A 416 18.88 -11.78 -19.33
N THR A 417 18.25 -12.19 -18.24
CA THR A 417 18.93 -12.93 -17.15
C THR A 417 18.41 -14.35 -16.91
N LEU A 418 17.46 -14.82 -17.69
CA LEU A 418 16.90 -16.18 -17.59
C LEU A 418 17.12 -17.04 -18.84
N ASP A 419 18.10 -16.73 -19.66
CA ASP A 419 18.60 -17.69 -20.65
C ASP A 419 19.32 -18.81 -19.89
N ASN A 420 18.62 -19.89 -19.64
CA ASN A 420 19.09 -21.30 -19.64
C ASN A 420 18.23 -22.27 -18.81
N SER A 421 17.17 -21.82 -18.10
CA SER A 421 16.36 -22.78 -17.32
C SER A 421 14.96 -23.06 -17.89
N ALA A 422 14.48 -22.27 -18.84
CA ALA A 422 13.13 -22.45 -19.40
C ALA A 422 13.12 -23.37 -20.65
N GLU A 423 14.25 -23.58 -21.33
CA GLU A 423 14.31 -24.51 -22.47
C GLU A 423 14.48 -25.99 -22.07
N ASP A 424 14.90 -26.26 -20.83
CA ASP A 424 15.03 -27.63 -20.32
C ASP A 424 13.75 -28.20 -19.68
N ILE A 425 12.73 -27.37 -19.48
CA ILE A 425 11.43 -27.79 -18.89
C ILE A 425 10.40 -28.18 -19.97
N VAL A 426 10.72 -28.00 -21.25
CA VAL A 426 9.83 -28.35 -22.38
C VAL A 426 10.46 -29.47 -23.23
N LYS A 427 10.93 -30.53 -22.61
CA LYS A 427 11.18 -31.82 -23.28
C LYS A 427 10.57 -32.97 -22.54
#